data_508ea3e3f867daf63801b51a6ebb2ced
#
_entry.id   508ea3e3f867daf63801b51a6ebb2ced
#
_cell.length_a   1.000
_cell.length_b   1.000
_cell.length_c   1.000
_cell.angle_alpha   90.00
_cell.angle_beta   90.00
_cell.angle_gamma   90.00
#
_symmetry.space_group_name_H-M   'P 1'
#
loop_
_entity.id
_entity.type
_entity.pdbx_description
1 polymer ?
#
loop_
_entity_poly.entity_id
_entity_poly.type
_entity_poly.pdbx_seq_one_letter_code
_entity_poly.pdbx_strand_id
1 'polypeptide(L)'
;TDDLNVTGAVELFQAARKHGVRALIGATVPVRLENDVYPFVLIATSRAGYATLCRLISLAHSRDERDVPLPALLAHSHDLILLTGPREGAVAQLLAQRRIRELEQLMRQLQGAFPERLYLQLFHDRYRWDARRARVIRRLAQSLGLPVVSAPEVRYAHPGDYRLYDALTCARLGVSVQEPHPRRPQNACQALPAAEEAQDRLPFADSALNASWVAERAYFELLPERLVPPKARLPEGVDPEKYLEERCYAALLQRYEGPRAAQARERLEEELATVRALGLGEFFLVAAEVTDYCRRHGILAAGRGSAAASIICYLLGVTSADPLKHDLLFERFLHTGKTSMPDVD
;
A
#
# COMPACT_ATOMS: atom_id res chain seq x y z
N THR A 1 -3.40 5.87 -9.50
CA THR A 1 -4.14 5.74 -8.21
C THR A 1 -5.37 4.88 -8.40
N ASP A 2 -5.49 3.81 -7.59
CA ASP A 2 -6.66 2.95 -7.56
C ASP A 2 -7.70 3.47 -6.57
N ASP A 3 -8.94 3.00 -6.71
CA ASP A 3 -10.01 3.40 -5.79
C ASP A 3 -9.91 2.58 -4.50
N LEU A 4 -9.55 3.24 -3.39
CA LEU A 4 -9.45 2.70 -2.04
C LEU A 4 -8.60 1.42 -1.91
N ASN A 5 -7.54 1.30 -2.72
CA ASN A 5 -6.57 0.22 -2.59
C ASN A 5 -5.20 0.58 -3.18
N VAL A 6 -4.19 -0.21 -2.85
CA VAL A 6 -2.81 -0.13 -3.37
C VAL A 6 -2.28 -1.52 -3.76
N THR A 7 -3.17 -2.46 -4.09
CA THR A 7 -2.80 -3.85 -4.40
C THR A 7 -1.85 -3.96 -5.58
N GLY A 8 -2.02 -3.11 -6.60
CA GLY A 8 -1.15 -3.06 -7.78
C GLY A 8 0.16 -2.29 -7.59
N ALA A 9 0.43 -1.71 -6.41
CA ALA A 9 1.58 -0.81 -6.21
C ALA A 9 2.93 -1.48 -6.46
N VAL A 10 3.11 -2.71 -5.99
CA VAL A 10 4.37 -3.47 -6.16
C VAL A 10 4.59 -3.83 -7.62
N GLU A 11 3.58 -4.37 -8.28
CA GLU A 11 3.66 -4.71 -9.72
C GLU A 11 3.94 -3.48 -10.58
N LEU A 12 3.23 -2.37 -10.33
CA LEU A 12 3.44 -1.10 -11.02
C LEU A 12 4.88 -0.62 -10.82
N PHE A 13 5.38 -0.65 -9.59
CA PHE A 13 6.73 -0.20 -9.26
C PHE A 13 7.81 -1.05 -9.98
N GLN A 14 7.65 -2.38 -9.96
CA GLN A 14 8.56 -3.31 -10.66
C GLN A 14 8.52 -3.12 -12.18
N ALA A 15 7.33 -2.99 -12.76
CA ALA A 15 7.16 -2.74 -14.19
C ALA A 15 7.76 -1.39 -14.60
N ALA A 16 7.51 -0.33 -13.84
CA ALA A 16 8.05 1.00 -14.08
C ALA A 16 9.59 0.98 -14.06
N ARG A 17 10.19 0.33 -13.07
CA ARG A 17 11.65 0.16 -12.95
C ARG A 17 12.23 -0.58 -14.15
N LYS A 18 11.57 -1.65 -14.60
CA LYS A 18 11.97 -2.42 -15.79
C LYS A 18 11.97 -1.57 -17.07
N HIS A 19 11.05 -0.62 -17.18
CA HIS A 19 10.89 0.24 -18.35
C HIS A 19 11.51 1.63 -18.22
N GLY A 20 12.27 1.91 -17.15
CA GLY A 20 12.92 3.21 -16.93
C GLY A 20 11.94 4.35 -16.66
N VAL A 21 10.74 4.04 -16.16
CA VAL A 21 9.69 5.02 -15.81
C VAL A 21 9.58 5.14 -14.29
N ARG A 22 9.31 6.33 -13.78
CA ARG A 22 9.06 6.55 -12.35
C ARG A 22 7.59 6.26 -12.01
N ALA A 23 7.33 5.31 -11.11
CA ALA A 23 6.00 5.07 -10.56
C ALA A 23 5.73 5.98 -9.37
N LEU A 24 4.54 6.59 -9.33
CA LEU A 24 4.02 7.32 -8.18
C LEU A 24 2.93 6.48 -7.54
N ILE A 25 2.99 6.29 -6.23
CA ILE A 25 2.05 5.46 -5.50
C ILE A 25 1.03 6.32 -4.78
N GLY A 26 -0.23 6.07 -5.04
CA GLY A 26 -1.34 6.80 -4.44
C GLY A 26 -2.64 6.02 -4.51
N ALA A 27 -3.68 6.55 -3.91
CA ALA A 27 -5.04 6.02 -3.99
C ALA A 27 -6.08 7.15 -4.00
N THR A 28 -7.21 6.88 -4.62
CA THR A 28 -8.42 7.70 -4.45
C THR A 28 -9.14 7.20 -3.20
N VAL A 29 -9.27 8.08 -2.21
CA VAL A 29 -9.85 7.76 -0.90
C VAL A 29 -11.16 8.51 -0.73
N PRO A 30 -12.29 7.82 -0.50
CA PRO A 30 -13.55 8.46 -0.14
C PRO A 30 -13.44 9.03 1.29
N VAL A 31 -13.69 10.32 1.43
CA VAL A 31 -13.63 11.04 2.71
C VAL A 31 -15.00 11.56 3.08
N ARG A 32 -15.45 11.26 4.30
CA ARG A 32 -16.72 11.70 4.84
C ARG A 32 -16.59 13.11 5.44
N LEU A 33 -17.39 14.03 4.89
CA LEU A 33 -17.60 15.38 5.38
C LEU A 33 -19.05 15.47 5.87
N GLU A 34 -19.26 15.39 7.17
CA GLU A 34 -20.60 15.33 7.79
C GLU A 34 -21.44 14.18 7.18
N ASN A 35 -22.41 14.50 6.34
CA ASN A 35 -23.29 13.53 5.70
C ASN A 35 -22.90 13.15 4.28
N ASP A 36 -21.94 13.86 3.68
CA ASP A 36 -21.52 13.66 2.30
C ASP A 36 -20.17 12.96 2.23
N VAL A 37 -19.97 12.15 1.19
CA VAL A 37 -18.68 11.46 0.94
C VAL A 37 -18.12 11.91 -0.40
N TYR A 38 -16.86 12.36 -0.36
CA TYR A 38 -16.17 12.86 -1.56
C TYR A 38 -14.84 12.15 -1.77
N PRO A 39 -14.48 11.78 -3.02
CA PRO A 39 -13.18 11.23 -3.33
C PRO A 39 -12.09 12.31 -3.28
N PHE A 40 -10.98 12.00 -2.61
CA PHE A 40 -9.73 12.74 -2.66
C PHE A 40 -8.63 11.84 -3.19
N VAL A 41 -7.67 12.41 -3.90
CA VAL A 41 -6.51 11.66 -4.36
C VAL A 41 -5.35 11.92 -3.39
N LEU A 42 -4.83 10.86 -2.80
CA LEU A 42 -3.68 10.89 -1.91
C LEU A 42 -2.49 10.23 -2.59
N ILE A 43 -1.35 10.90 -2.62
CA ILE A 43 -0.11 10.40 -3.23
C ILE A 43 0.96 10.36 -2.15
N ALA A 44 1.58 9.20 -1.93
CA ALA A 44 2.66 9.05 -0.97
C ALA A 44 3.95 9.70 -1.49
N THR A 45 4.70 10.35 -0.59
CA THR A 45 6.00 10.99 -0.90
C THR A 45 7.18 10.23 -0.31
N SER A 46 6.91 9.21 0.50
CA SER A 46 7.90 8.38 1.17
C SER A 46 7.31 7.02 1.55
N ARG A 47 8.13 6.10 2.04
CA ARG A 47 7.65 4.84 2.65
C ARG A 47 6.75 5.10 3.87
N ALA A 48 7.04 6.12 4.67
CA ALA A 48 6.19 6.51 5.79
C ALA A 48 4.83 7.03 5.30
N GLY A 49 4.82 7.82 4.21
CA GLY A 49 3.59 8.24 3.53
C GLY A 49 2.80 7.06 2.95
N TYR A 50 3.49 6.07 2.36
CA TYR A 50 2.84 4.84 1.91
C TYR A 50 2.20 4.06 3.07
N ALA A 51 2.90 3.93 4.20
CA ALA A 51 2.33 3.31 5.40
C ALA A 51 1.11 4.10 5.94
N THR A 52 1.16 5.44 5.89
CA THR A 52 0.03 6.30 6.25
C THR A 52 -1.16 6.09 5.31
N LEU A 53 -0.92 6.01 3.99
CA LEU A 53 -1.94 5.71 3.00
C LEU A 53 -2.59 4.33 3.26
N CYS A 54 -1.79 3.31 3.53
CA CYS A 54 -2.28 1.98 3.89
C CYS A 54 -3.15 1.99 5.16
N ARG A 55 -2.79 2.79 6.18
CA ARG A 55 -3.61 2.94 7.40
C ARG A 55 -4.96 3.57 7.10
N LEU A 56 -5.01 4.62 6.28
CA LEU A 56 -6.26 5.27 5.87
C LEU A 56 -7.15 4.31 5.08
N ILE A 57 -6.57 3.55 4.14
CA ILE A 57 -7.28 2.53 3.38
C ILE A 57 -7.82 1.43 4.31
N SER A 58 -7.00 0.92 5.23
CA SER A 58 -7.42 -0.09 6.21
C SER A 58 -8.53 0.43 7.13
N LEU A 59 -8.43 1.69 7.58
CA LEU A 59 -9.48 2.34 8.36
C LEU A 59 -10.80 2.37 7.58
N ALA A 60 -10.78 2.76 6.30
CA ALA A 60 -11.99 2.76 5.49
C ALA A 60 -12.58 1.36 5.30
N HIS A 61 -11.74 0.35 5.07
CA HIS A 61 -12.20 -1.04 4.92
C HIS A 61 -12.72 -1.67 6.22
N SER A 62 -12.34 -1.13 7.38
CA SER A 62 -12.87 -1.57 8.68
C SER A 62 -14.24 -0.97 9.01
N ARG A 63 -14.76 -0.08 8.18
CA ARG A 63 -16.05 0.58 8.33
C ARG A 63 -17.04 0.07 7.31
N ASP A 64 -18.30 -0.03 7.68
CA ASP A 64 -19.39 -0.48 6.79
C ASP A 64 -19.56 0.46 5.59
N GLU A 65 -19.39 1.77 5.81
CA GLU A 65 -19.51 2.82 4.79
C GLU A 65 -18.32 2.89 3.84
N ARG A 66 -17.21 2.23 4.15
CA ARG A 66 -15.96 2.23 3.37
C ARG A 66 -15.45 3.63 3.05
N ASP A 67 -15.42 4.49 4.04
CA ASP A 67 -14.91 5.86 3.94
C ASP A 67 -14.00 6.23 5.11
N VAL A 68 -13.26 7.31 4.95
CA VAL A 68 -12.39 7.89 5.98
C VAL A 68 -13.07 9.16 6.53
N PRO A 69 -13.31 9.27 7.84
CA PRO A 69 -13.76 10.54 8.43
C PRO A 69 -12.74 11.66 8.19
N LEU A 70 -13.20 12.88 7.87
CA LEU A 70 -12.29 14.01 7.64
C LEU A 70 -11.30 14.23 8.80
N PRO A 71 -11.69 14.17 10.09
CA PRO A 71 -10.72 14.31 11.19
C PRO A 71 -9.60 13.25 11.14
N ALA A 72 -9.89 12.03 10.72
CA ALA A 72 -8.88 10.98 10.57
C ALA A 72 -7.91 11.29 9.42
N LEU A 73 -8.41 11.78 8.28
CA LEU A 73 -7.55 12.24 7.19
C LEU A 73 -6.63 13.38 7.64
N LEU A 74 -7.17 14.39 8.37
CA LEU A 74 -6.38 15.52 8.85
C LEU A 74 -5.30 15.09 9.84
N ALA A 75 -5.60 14.14 10.73
CA ALA A 75 -4.64 13.58 11.69
C ALA A 75 -3.56 12.71 11.04
N HIS A 76 -3.83 12.12 9.88
CA HIS A 76 -2.91 11.24 9.15
C HIS A 76 -2.52 11.85 7.79
N SER A 77 -1.97 13.06 7.81
CA SER A 77 -1.59 13.81 6.59
C SER A 77 -0.10 13.76 6.26
N HIS A 78 0.73 13.17 7.13
CA HIS A 78 2.18 13.17 6.99
C HIS A 78 2.64 12.41 5.75
N ASP A 79 3.59 13.00 5.02
CA ASP A 79 4.19 12.43 3.83
C ASP A 79 3.19 12.04 2.73
N LEU A 80 2.06 12.73 2.69
CA LEU A 80 1.06 12.63 1.65
C LEU A 80 0.89 13.96 0.92
N ILE A 81 0.77 13.92 -0.39
CA ILE A 81 0.24 15.02 -1.20
C ILE A 81 -1.25 14.74 -1.41
N LEU A 82 -2.07 15.78 -1.24
CA LEU A 82 -3.50 15.73 -1.45
C LEU A 82 -3.89 16.53 -2.70
N LEU A 83 -4.57 15.84 -3.63
CA LEU A 83 -5.29 16.48 -4.73
C LEU A 83 -6.79 16.48 -4.40
N THR A 84 -7.47 17.58 -4.69
CA THR A 84 -8.89 17.78 -4.29
C THR A 84 -9.89 16.87 -4.98
N GLY A 85 -9.42 15.93 -5.77
CA GLY A 85 -10.21 14.87 -6.35
C GLY A 85 -10.75 15.18 -7.76
N PRO A 86 -11.36 14.16 -8.36
CA PRO A 86 -11.91 14.23 -9.72
C PRO A 86 -13.21 15.05 -9.77
N ARG A 87 -14.00 14.82 -10.78
CA ARG A 87 -15.29 15.51 -11.04
C ARG A 87 -16.29 15.36 -9.89
N GLU A 88 -16.28 14.23 -9.22
CA GLU A 88 -17.07 13.91 -8.03
C GLU A 88 -16.44 14.41 -6.73
N GLY A 89 -15.23 14.98 -6.80
CA GLY A 89 -14.50 15.51 -5.63
C GLY A 89 -15.21 16.71 -4.99
N ALA A 90 -14.86 16.94 -3.71
CA ALA A 90 -15.52 17.94 -2.86
C ALA A 90 -15.55 19.35 -3.49
N VAL A 91 -14.43 19.81 -4.05
CA VAL A 91 -14.34 21.15 -4.64
C VAL A 91 -15.33 21.31 -5.80
N ALA A 92 -15.38 20.34 -6.71
CA ALA A 92 -16.25 20.41 -7.87
C ALA A 92 -17.74 20.33 -7.47
N GLN A 93 -18.07 19.48 -6.50
CA GLN A 93 -19.46 19.26 -6.08
C GLN A 93 -19.97 20.43 -5.21
N LEU A 94 -19.21 20.91 -4.24
CA LEU A 94 -19.59 22.04 -3.40
C LEU A 94 -19.75 23.33 -4.21
N LEU A 95 -18.91 23.56 -5.23
CA LEU A 95 -19.07 24.65 -6.18
C LEU A 95 -20.35 24.52 -7.00
N ALA A 96 -20.65 23.32 -7.51
CA ALA A 96 -21.87 23.08 -8.30
C ALA A 96 -23.14 23.28 -7.45
N GLN A 97 -23.11 22.90 -6.18
CA GLN A 97 -24.19 23.06 -5.20
C GLN A 97 -24.25 24.45 -4.58
N ARG A 98 -23.32 25.36 -4.91
CA ARG A 98 -23.19 26.71 -4.32
C ARG A 98 -22.97 26.71 -2.81
N ARG A 99 -22.42 25.66 -2.22
CA ARG A 99 -22.09 25.51 -0.80
C ARG A 99 -20.71 26.16 -0.51
N ILE A 100 -20.58 27.45 -0.75
CA ILE A 100 -19.29 28.15 -0.75
C ILE A 100 -18.67 28.22 0.66
N ARG A 101 -19.49 28.47 1.71
CA ARG A 101 -18.98 28.54 3.10
C ARG A 101 -18.34 27.23 3.54
N GLU A 102 -18.97 26.11 3.21
CA GLU A 102 -18.45 24.76 3.54
C GLU A 102 -17.17 24.48 2.77
N LEU A 103 -17.14 24.86 1.49
CA LEU A 103 -15.92 24.74 0.69
C LEU A 103 -14.75 25.53 1.30
N GLU A 104 -14.98 26.78 1.69
CA GLU A 104 -13.93 27.61 2.32
C GLU A 104 -13.47 27.05 3.67
N GLN A 105 -14.38 26.52 4.46
CA GLN A 105 -14.05 25.86 5.72
C GLN A 105 -13.21 24.60 5.49
N LEU A 106 -13.63 23.74 4.57
CA LEU A 106 -12.88 22.54 4.16
C LEU A 106 -11.47 22.90 3.69
N MET A 107 -11.36 23.90 2.80
CA MET A 107 -10.05 24.29 2.26
C MET A 107 -9.11 24.80 3.34
N ARG A 108 -9.60 25.57 4.33
CA ARG A 108 -8.78 26.01 5.48
C ARG A 108 -8.28 24.83 6.31
N GLN A 109 -9.14 23.86 6.59
CA GLN A 109 -8.75 22.65 7.34
C GLN A 109 -7.68 21.83 6.58
N LEU A 110 -7.89 21.64 5.27
CA LEU A 110 -6.94 20.91 4.44
C LEU A 110 -5.60 21.66 4.30
N GLN A 111 -5.60 22.99 4.16
CA GLN A 111 -4.37 23.79 4.14
C GLN A 111 -3.57 23.65 5.45
N GLY A 112 -4.24 23.62 6.59
CA GLY A 112 -3.60 23.41 7.89
C GLY A 112 -2.94 22.03 8.02
N ALA A 113 -3.58 20.97 7.48
CA ALA A 113 -3.08 19.61 7.56
C ALA A 113 -2.06 19.25 6.48
N PHE A 114 -2.15 19.88 5.30
CA PHE A 114 -1.29 19.62 4.13
C PHE A 114 -0.53 20.88 3.69
N PRO A 115 0.28 21.52 4.53
CA PRO A 115 1.03 22.72 4.15
C PRO A 115 1.92 22.39 2.96
N GLU A 116 1.85 23.20 1.88
CA GLU A 116 2.59 23.04 0.61
C GLU A 116 2.39 21.67 -0.11
N ARG A 117 1.41 20.88 0.32
CA ARG A 117 1.10 19.54 -0.21
C ARG A 117 -0.35 19.40 -0.64
N LEU A 118 -1.11 20.50 -0.68
CA LEU A 118 -2.49 20.59 -1.14
C LEU A 118 -2.53 21.22 -2.53
N TYR A 119 -3.16 20.51 -3.48
CA TYR A 119 -3.34 20.98 -4.86
C TYR A 119 -4.80 20.87 -5.27
N LEU A 120 -5.31 21.93 -5.95
CA LEU A 120 -6.61 21.84 -6.59
C LEU A 120 -6.45 21.11 -7.92
N GLN A 121 -7.12 19.96 -8.04
CA GLN A 121 -7.05 19.13 -9.23
C GLN A 121 -7.87 19.71 -10.36
N LEU A 122 -7.25 19.83 -11.53
CA LEU A 122 -7.89 20.16 -12.78
C LEU A 122 -7.88 18.95 -13.71
N PHE A 123 -8.95 18.79 -14.47
CA PHE A 123 -9.04 17.77 -15.49
C PHE A 123 -9.81 18.31 -16.68
N HIS A 124 -9.52 17.81 -17.86
CA HIS A 124 -10.19 18.17 -19.10
C HIS A 124 -10.37 16.92 -19.96
N ASP A 125 -11.49 16.21 -19.75
CA ASP A 125 -11.85 14.97 -20.45
C ASP A 125 -12.78 15.23 -21.64
N ARG A 126 -12.73 16.47 -22.19
CA ARG A 126 -13.57 16.91 -23.33
C ARG A 126 -15.08 16.82 -23.08
N TYR A 127 -15.50 16.88 -21.81
CA TYR A 127 -16.92 17.06 -21.49
C TYR A 127 -17.32 18.52 -21.62
N ARG A 128 -18.60 18.73 -21.93
CA ARG A 128 -19.17 20.05 -22.26
C ARG A 128 -18.81 21.19 -21.30
N TRP A 129 -18.64 20.89 -20.01
CA TRP A 129 -18.43 21.91 -18.97
C TRP A 129 -17.02 21.97 -18.38
N ASP A 130 -16.10 21.14 -18.86
CA ASP A 130 -14.76 21.04 -18.26
C ASP A 130 -13.97 22.34 -18.33
N ALA A 131 -13.97 23.03 -19.46
CA ALA A 131 -13.28 24.31 -19.61
C ALA A 131 -13.85 25.40 -18.66
N ARG A 132 -15.17 25.41 -18.42
CA ARG A 132 -15.77 26.32 -17.46
C ARG A 132 -15.40 25.97 -16.04
N ARG A 133 -15.45 24.69 -15.69
CA ARG A 133 -15.07 24.17 -14.38
C ARG A 133 -13.60 24.48 -14.06
N ALA A 134 -12.69 24.22 -14.98
CA ALA A 134 -11.27 24.53 -14.81
C ALA A 134 -11.04 26.01 -14.50
N ARG A 135 -11.74 26.93 -15.21
CA ARG A 135 -11.64 28.37 -14.93
C ARG A 135 -12.17 28.76 -13.54
N VAL A 136 -13.24 28.13 -13.07
CA VAL A 136 -13.81 28.40 -11.73
C VAL A 136 -12.87 27.88 -10.65
N ILE A 137 -12.38 26.66 -10.79
CA ILE A 137 -11.41 26.07 -9.85
C ILE A 137 -10.11 26.91 -9.81
N ARG A 138 -9.62 27.38 -10.95
CA ARG A 138 -8.43 28.25 -10.99
C ARG A 138 -8.65 29.56 -10.24
N ARG A 139 -9.79 30.22 -10.40
CA ARG A 139 -10.11 31.44 -9.65
C ARG A 139 -10.16 31.18 -8.14
N LEU A 140 -10.75 30.07 -7.73
CA LEU A 140 -10.75 29.65 -6.34
C LEU A 140 -9.32 29.41 -5.84
N ALA A 141 -8.48 28.70 -6.60
CA ALA A 141 -7.10 28.47 -6.25
C ALA A 141 -6.33 29.77 -6.04
N GLN A 142 -6.51 30.75 -6.95
CA GLN A 142 -5.91 32.08 -6.84
C GLN A 142 -6.38 32.83 -5.59
N SER A 143 -7.67 32.79 -5.26
CA SER A 143 -8.22 33.44 -4.06
C SER A 143 -7.73 32.82 -2.74
N LEU A 144 -7.37 31.52 -2.77
CA LEU A 144 -6.86 30.79 -1.60
C LEU A 144 -5.33 30.72 -1.54
N GLY A 145 -4.62 31.24 -2.55
CA GLY A 145 -3.16 31.11 -2.67
C GLY A 145 -2.70 29.67 -2.84
N LEU A 146 -3.51 28.80 -3.47
CA LEU A 146 -3.21 27.39 -3.66
C LEU A 146 -2.81 27.06 -5.10
N PRO A 147 -1.88 26.10 -5.29
CA PRO A 147 -1.50 25.64 -6.62
C PRO A 147 -2.60 24.77 -7.24
N VAL A 148 -2.70 24.85 -8.57
CA VAL A 148 -3.51 23.95 -9.39
C VAL A 148 -2.63 22.85 -9.99
N VAL A 149 -3.15 21.64 -10.14
CA VAL A 149 -2.44 20.53 -10.79
C VAL A 149 -3.32 19.87 -11.84
N SER A 150 -2.77 19.58 -13.01
CA SER A 150 -3.48 18.81 -14.03
C SER A 150 -3.26 17.32 -13.76
N ALA A 151 -4.35 16.64 -13.45
CA ALA A 151 -4.36 15.19 -13.21
C ALA A 151 -5.65 14.60 -13.80
N PRO A 152 -5.60 14.15 -15.08
CA PRO A 152 -6.73 13.51 -15.73
C PRO A 152 -7.06 12.18 -15.05
N GLU A 153 -8.31 11.77 -15.12
CA GLU A 153 -8.77 10.50 -14.60
C GLU A 153 -8.51 9.39 -15.63
N VAL A 154 -7.41 8.65 -15.46
CA VAL A 154 -7.09 7.52 -16.34
C VAL A 154 -7.69 6.24 -15.75
N ARG A 155 -8.47 5.52 -16.56
CA ARG A 155 -9.17 4.28 -16.17
C ARG A 155 -8.72 3.06 -16.96
N TYR A 156 -8.11 3.24 -18.13
CA TYR A 156 -7.64 2.16 -19.01
C TYR A 156 -6.46 2.63 -19.87
N ALA A 157 -5.70 1.67 -20.40
CA ALA A 157 -4.46 1.95 -21.12
C ALA A 157 -4.70 2.49 -22.53
N HIS A 158 -5.65 1.91 -23.27
CA HIS A 158 -5.85 2.22 -24.68
C HIS A 158 -7.26 2.74 -24.97
N PRO A 159 -7.43 3.70 -25.91
CA PRO A 159 -8.76 4.22 -26.26
C PRO A 159 -9.75 3.13 -26.71
N GLY A 160 -9.26 2.00 -27.27
CA GLY A 160 -10.08 0.85 -27.65
C GLY A 160 -10.79 0.17 -26.49
N ASP A 161 -10.26 0.29 -25.26
CA ASP A 161 -10.82 -0.32 -24.06
C ASP A 161 -12.05 0.41 -23.51
N TYR A 162 -12.39 1.55 -24.12
CA TYR A 162 -13.57 2.34 -23.73
C TYR A 162 -14.85 1.52 -23.63
N ARG A 163 -15.12 0.66 -24.63
CA ARG A 163 -16.35 -0.16 -24.67
C ARG A 163 -16.38 -1.17 -23.53
N LEU A 164 -15.24 -1.77 -23.22
CA LEU A 164 -15.12 -2.71 -22.09
C LEU A 164 -15.35 -1.97 -20.76
N TYR A 165 -14.72 -0.82 -20.59
CA TYR A 165 -14.90 0.00 -19.38
C TYR A 165 -16.34 0.48 -19.21
N ASP A 166 -17.02 0.90 -20.30
CA ASP A 166 -18.43 1.29 -20.27
C ASP A 166 -19.34 0.11 -19.89
N ALA A 167 -19.11 -1.08 -20.46
CA ALA A 167 -19.85 -2.29 -20.12
C ALA A 167 -19.68 -2.69 -18.64
N LEU A 168 -18.45 -2.65 -18.11
CA LEU A 168 -18.18 -2.89 -16.69
C LEU A 168 -18.83 -1.81 -15.79
N THR A 169 -18.86 -0.57 -16.26
CA THR A 169 -19.55 0.51 -15.55
C THR A 169 -21.06 0.28 -15.52
N CYS A 170 -21.67 -0.14 -16.62
CA CYS A 170 -23.09 -0.52 -16.67
C CYS A 170 -23.40 -1.68 -15.71
N ALA A 171 -22.58 -2.73 -15.69
CA ALA A 171 -22.73 -3.85 -14.79
C ALA A 171 -22.67 -3.40 -13.31
N ARG A 172 -21.73 -2.53 -12.94
CA ARG A 172 -21.61 -1.95 -11.60
C ARG A 172 -22.81 -1.09 -11.22
N LEU A 173 -23.39 -0.38 -12.18
CA LEU A 173 -24.56 0.49 -11.98
C LEU A 173 -25.89 -0.28 -12.02
N GLY A 174 -25.90 -1.54 -12.43
CA GLY A 174 -27.11 -2.33 -12.62
C GLY A 174 -27.99 -1.85 -13.78
N VAL A 175 -27.37 -1.24 -14.82
CA VAL A 175 -28.08 -0.71 -16.00
C VAL A 175 -27.63 -1.42 -17.28
N SER A 176 -28.50 -1.44 -18.28
CA SER A 176 -28.16 -1.95 -19.61
C SER A 176 -27.20 -1.00 -20.35
N VAL A 177 -26.37 -1.56 -21.24
CA VAL A 177 -25.50 -0.75 -22.12
C VAL A 177 -26.30 0.14 -23.10
N GLN A 178 -27.58 -0.12 -23.26
CA GLN A 178 -28.48 0.68 -24.08
C GLN A 178 -29.16 1.84 -23.31
N GLU A 179 -29.13 1.78 -21.97
CA GLU A 179 -29.72 2.79 -21.10
C GLU A 179 -28.76 3.96 -20.86
N PRO A 180 -29.18 5.22 -21.07
CA PRO A 180 -28.36 6.37 -20.70
C PRO A 180 -28.27 6.49 -19.17
N HIS A 181 -27.05 6.73 -18.66
CA HIS A 181 -26.86 6.97 -17.23
C HIS A 181 -25.76 8.03 -17.00
N PRO A 182 -25.93 9.01 -16.09
CA PRO A 182 -24.99 10.12 -15.88
C PRO A 182 -23.58 9.72 -15.50
N ARG A 183 -23.42 8.54 -14.86
CA ARG A 183 -22.13 8.00 -14.45
C ARG A 183 -21.42 7.16 -15.51
N ARG A 184 -22.03 6.96 -16.65
CA ARG A 184 -21.37 6.27 -17.76
C ARG A 184 -20.35 7.21 -18.43
N PRO A 185 -19.20 6.68 -18.88
CA PRO A 185 -18.22 7.48 -19.61
C PRO A 185 -18.86 7.98 -20.92
N GLN A 186 -18.67 9.26 -21.24
CA GLN A 186 -19.27 9.87 -22.43
C GLN A 186 -18.34 9.81 -23.66
N ASN A 187 -17.06 9.51 -23.44
CA ASN A 187 -16.04 9.43 -24.49
C ASN A 187 -14.85 8.59 -24.00
N ALA A 188 -13.89 8.34 -24.89
CA ALA A 188 -12.68 7.55 -24.60
C ALA A 188 -11.54 8.36 -23.93
N CYS A 189 -11.80 9.56 -23.41
CA CYS A 189 -10.75 10.42 -22.83
C CYS A 189 -10.18 9.95 -21.50
N GLN A 190 -10.73 8.89 -20.91
CA GLN A 190 -10.17 8.24 -19.72
C GLN A 190 -9.11 7.16 -20.06
N ALA A 191 -8.72 7.04 -21.34
CA ALA A 191 -7.52 6.33 -21.74
C ALA A 191 -6.24 7.07 -21.28
N LEU A 192 -5.15 6.35 -21.08
CA LEU A 192 -3.84 6.96 -20.87
C LEU A 192 -3.46 7.79 -22.10
N PRO A 193 -3.36 9.14 -21.99
CA PRO A 193 -3.07 9.97 -23.14
C PRO A 193 -1.61 9.87 -23.56
N ALA A 194 -1.32 10.00 -24.86
CA ALA A 194 0.03 10.29 -25.34
C ALA A 194 0.50 11.66 -24.84
N ALA A 195 1.81 11.92 -24.86
CA ALA A 195 2.39 13.16 -24.30
C ALA A 195 1.81 14.42 -24.97
N GLU A 196 1.69 14.41 -26.31
CA GLU A 196 1.12 15.51 -27.06
C GLU A 196 -0.35 15.74 -26.72
N GLU A 197 -1.13 14.65 -26.64
CA GLU A 197 -2.53 14.71 -26.26
C GLU A 197 -2.72 15.19 -24.81
N ALA A 198 -1.83 14.80 -23.91
CA ALA A 198 -1.84 15.29 -22.54
C ALA A 198 -1.63 16.81 -22.50
N GLN A 199 -0.70 17.35 -23.30
CA GLN A 199 -0.46 18.80 -23.42
C GLN A 199 -1.68 19.55 -23.95
N ASP A 200 -2.34 19.03 -24.98
CA ASP A 200 -3.56 19.64 -25.55
C ASP A 200 -4.75 19.66 -24.57
N ARG A 201 -4.73 18.76 -23.58
CA ARG A 201 -5.76 18.71 -22.54
C ARG A 201 -5.44 19.57 -21.32
N LEU A 202 -4.27 20.23 -21.28
CA LEU A 202 -3.89 21.09 -20.16
C LEU A 202 -4.67 22.41 -20.22
N PRO A 203 -5.50 22.72 -19.24
CA PRO A 203 -6.24 23.97 -19.23
C PRO A 203 -5.34 25.18 -18.99
N PHE A 204 -4.17 24.99 -18.36
CA PHE A 204 -3.21 26.05 -17.99
C PHE A 204 -1.78 25.50 -17.87
N ALA A 205 -0.81 26.26 -18.36
CA ALA A 205 0.62 25.85 -18.38
C ALA A 205 1.18 25.59 -16.96
N ASP A 206 0.80 26.39 -15.97
CA ASP A 206 1.23 26.22 -14.58
C ASP A 206 0.71 24.93 -13.94
N SER A 207 -0.46 24.43 -14.37
CA SER A 207 -0.98 23.15 -13.88
C SER A 207 -0.16 21.95 -14.33
N ALA A 208 0.52 22.04 -15.48
CA ALA A 208 1.48 21.04 -15.95
C ALA A 208 2.78 21.09 -15.17
N LEU A 209 3.33 22.29 -14.96
CA LEU A 209 4.53 22.49 -14.15
C LEU A 209 4.32 21.91 -12.74
N ASN A 210 3.19 22.18 -12.13
CA ASN A 210 2.86 21.63 -10.81
C ASN A 210 2.71 20.09 -10.83
N ALA A 211 2.24 19.49 -11.94
CA ALA A 211 2.23 18.03 -12.08
C ALA A 211 3.64 17.43 -12.07
N SER A 212 4.59 18.08 -12.74
CA SER A 212 6.01 17.68 -12.69
C SER A 212 6.60 17.83 -11.28
N TRP A 213 6.31 18.91 -10.58
CA TRP A 213 6.72 19.11 -9.20
C TRP A 213 6.15 18.05 -8.25
N VAL A 214 4.87 17.70 -8.40
CA VAL A 214 4.25 16.61 -7.65
C VAL A 214 4.96 15.30 -7.96
N ALA A 215 5.27 15.03 -9.23
CA ALA A 215 5.93 13.79 -9.65
C ALA A 215 7.36 13.68 -9.07
N GLU A 216 8.11 14.77 -8.99
CA GLU A 216 9.45 14.78 -8.38
C GLU A 216 9.39 14.55 -6.87
N ARG A 217 8.46 15.18 -6.17
CA ARG A 217 8.30 15.07 -4.72
C ARG A 217 7.70 13.73 -4.27
N ALA A 218 6.94 13.07 -5.14
CA ALA A 218 6.24 11.84 -4.84
C ALA A 218 7.00 10.57 -5.25
N TYR A 219 8.20 10.69 -5.84
CA TYR A 219 9.02 9.54 -6.16
C TYR A 219 9.82 9.07 -4.95
N PHE A 220 9.71 7.81 -4.62
CA PHE A 220 10.51 7.13 -3.59
C PHE A 220 10.68 5.64 -3.95
N GLU A 221 11.71 5.01 -3.40
CA GLU A 221 11.92 3.56 -3.52
C GLU A 221 10.91 2.82 -2.63
N LEU A 222 9.90 2.20 -3.26
CA LEU A 222 8.84 1.48 -2.56
C LEU A 222 9.37 0.19 -1.92
N LEU A 223 10.13 -0.58 -2.68
CA LEU A 223 10.62 -1.88 -2.24
C LEU A 223 11.90 -1.73 -1.39
N PRO A 224 12.04 -2.46 -0.29
CA PRO A 224 13.26 -2.47 0.46
C PRO A 224 14.39 -3.16 -0.33
N GLU A 225 15.62 -2.66 -0.20
CA GLU A 225 16.81 -3.27 -0.81
C GLU A 225 17.16 -4.64 -0.19
N ARG A 226 16.76 -4.83 1.06
CA ARG A 226 17.01 -6.04 1.82
C ARG A 226 15.70 -6.60 2.35
N LEU A 227 15.69 -7.90 2.63
CA LEU A 227 14.58 -8.54 3.32
C LEU A 227 14.34 -7.86 4.67
N VAL A 228 13.07 -7.57 4.96
CA VAL A 228 12.65 -7.00 6.25
C VAL A 228 11.84 -8.08 6.98
N PRO A 229 12.46 -8.84 7.88
CA PRO A 229 11.76 -9.86 8.66
C PRO A 229 10.74 -9.21 9.61
N PRO A 230 9.69 -9.96 9.99
CA PRO A 230 8.77 -9.51 11.03
C PRO A 230 9.50 -9.33 12.34
N LYS A 231 9.06 -8.36 13.16
CA LYS A 231 9.64 -8.15 14.50
C LYS A 231 8.92 -9.00 15.54
N ALA A 232 9.69 -9.69 16.35
CA ALA A 232 9.19 -10.45 17.49
C ALA A 232 8.83 -9.49 18.65
N ARG A 233 7.83 -9.87 19.45
CA ARG A 233 7.46 -9.14 20.68
C ARG A 233 8.35 -9.55 21.81
N LEU A 234 9.50 -8.89 21.94
CA LEU A 234 10.47 -9.13 23.01
C LEU A 234 10.44 -8.01 24.05
N PRO A 235 10.85 -8.27 25.30
CA PRO A 235 11.07 -7.22 26.29
C PRO A 235 12.12 -6.21 25.81
N GLU A 236 12.03 -4.98 26.30
CA GLU A 236 12.99 -3.93 25.94
C GLU A 236 14.43 -4.31 26.32
N GLY A 237 15.35 -4.12 25.39
CA GLY A 237 16.78 -4.43 25.58
C GLY A 237 17.18 -5.88 25.36
N VAL A 238 16.26 -6.77 24.98
CA VAL A 238 16.57 -8.17 24.65
C VAL A 238 17.05 -8.27 23.21
N ASP A 239 18.24 -8.86 23.02
CA ASP A 239 18.77 -9.19 21.69
C ASP A 239 18.03 -10.40 21.11
N PRO A 240 17.34 -10.26 19.96
CA PRO A 240 16.57 -11.35 19.36
C PRO A 240 17.40 -12.59 19.01
N GLU A 241 18.60 -12.38 18.48
CA GLU A 241 19.48 -13.49 18.06
C GLU A 241 19.93 -14.31 19.27
N LYS A 242 20.35 -13.63 20.32
CA LYS A 242 20.74 -14.27 21.57
C LYS A 242 19.59 -15.00 22.27
N TYR A 243 18.41 -14.37 22.24
CA TYR A 243 17.20 -14.98 22.80
C TYR A 243 16.78 -16.24 22.04
N LEU A 244 16.87 -16.22 20.70
CA LEU A 244 16.63 -17.40 19.86
C LEU A 244 17.61 -18.53 20.23
N GLU A 245 18.88 -18.20 20.32
CA GLU A 245 19.95 -19.15 20.67
C GLU A 245 19.68 -19.79 22.03
N GLU A 246 19.44 -19.01 23.08
CA GLU A 246 19.13 -19.49 24.43
C GLU A 246 17.93 -20.44 24.47
N ARG A 247 16.84 -20.08 23.73
CA ARG A 247 15.65 -20.95 23.61
C ARG A 247 15.96 -22.27 22.93
N CYS A 248 16.75 -22.23 21.85
CA CYS A 248 17.12 -23.45 21.13
C CYS A 248 17.96 -24.36 21.94
N TYR A 249 18.99 -23.86 22.65
CA TYR A 249 19.85 -24.69 23.54
C TYR A 249 19.07 -25.27 24.72
N ALA A 250 18.17 -24.51 25.33
CA ALA A 250 17.31 -25.01 26.39
C ALA A 250 16.42 -26.18 25.91
N ALA A 251 15.85 -26.06 24.72
CA ALA A 251 15.04 -27.12 24.14
C ALA A 251 15.86 -28.32 23.67
N LEU A 252 17.10 -28.12 23.20
CA LEU A 252 18.01 -29.18 22.78
C LEU A 252 18.30 -30.13 23.91
N LEU A 253 18.61 -29.59 25.11
CA LEU A 253 18.85 -30.38 26.31
C LEU A 253 17.66 -31.24 26.77
N GLN A 254 16.46 -30.85 26.39
CA GLN A 254 15.23 -31.58 26.72
C GLN A 254 14.85 -32.65 25.67
N ARG A 255 15.31 -32.49 24.42
CA ARG A 255 14.87 -33.34 23.30
C ARG A 255 15.89 -34.36 22.83
N TYR A 256 17.18 -34.14 23.10
CA TYR A 256 18.24 -34.99 22.62
C TYR A 256 19.16 -35.43 23.78
N GLU A 257 19.48 -36.70 23.78
CA GLU A 257 20.36 -37.35 24.76
C GLU A 257 21.47 -38.16 24.06
N GLY A 258 22.54 -38.42 24.76
CA GLY A 258 23.66 -39.27 24.32
C GLY A 258 24.32 -38.78 23.01
N PRO A 259 24.74 -39.70 22.13
CA PRO A 259 25.46 -39.33 20.90
C PRO A 259 24.68 -38.42 19.96
N ARG A 260 23.36 -38.51 19.97
CA ARG A 260 22.49 -37.64 19.13
C ARG A 260 22.52 -36.20 19.61
N ALA A 261 22.77 -35.92 20.87
CA ALA A 261 22.88 -34.57 21.39
C ALA A 261 24.04 -33.79 20.76
N ALA A 262 25.18 -34.46 20.54
CA ALA A 262 26.35 -33.86 19.87
C ALA A 262 26.03 -33.51 18.41
N GLN A 263 25.42 -34.44 17.68
CA GLN A 263 25.01 -34.21 16.30
C GLN A 263 23.93 -33.09 16.18
N ALA A 264 22.97 -33.06 17.11
CA ALA A 264 21.94 -32.01 17.14
C ALA A 264 22.56 -30.64 17.44
N ARG A 265 23.60 -30.59 18.31
CA ARG A 265 24.29 -29.34 18.59
C ARG A 265 25.05 -28.81 17.39
N GLU A 266 25.83 -29.65 16.71
CA GLU A 266 26.55 -29.28 15.49
C GLU A 266 25.60 -28.72 14.45
N ARG A 267 24.49 -29.41 14.17
CA ARG A 267 23.47 -28.96 13.24
C ARG A 267 22.82 -27.64 13.68
N LEU A 268 22.54 -27.47 14.97
CA LEU A 268 21.96 -26.21 15.48
C LEU A 268 22.91 -25.02 15.28
N GLU A 269 24.22 -25.24 15.53
CA GLU A 269 25.25 -24.21 15.37
C GLU A 269 25.33 -23.73 13.90
N GLU A 270 25.29 -24.68 12.94
CA GLU A 270 25.25 -24.37 11.51
C GLU A 270 23.99 -23.57 11.09
N GLU A 271 22.83 -23.99 11.57
CA GLU A 271 21.58 -23.30 11.27
C GLU A 271 21.53 -21.90 11.90
N LEU A 272 21.94 -21.75 13.16
CA LEU A 272 22.01 -20.45 13.84
C LEU A 272 23.00 -19.51 13.15
N ALA A 273 24.14 -20.01 12.68
CA ALA A 273 25.08 -19.20 11.90
C ALA A 273 24.46 -18.65 10.62
N THR A 274 23.70 -19.49 9.89
CA THR A 274 23.00 -19.10 8.68
C THR A 274 21.88 -18.08 8.99
N VAL A 275 21.06 -18.32 10.02
CA VAL A 275 19.99 -17.43 10.46
C VAL A 275 20.54 -16.05 10.83
N ARG A 276 21.63 -16.02 11.60
CA ARG A 276 22.33 -14.78 12.00
C ARG A 276 22.90 -14.03 10.79
N ALA A 277 23.53 -14.72 9.86
CA ALA A 277 24.07 -14.11 8.63
C ALA A 277 22.99 -13.43 7.78
N LEU A 278 21.76 -13.94 7.82
CA LEU A 278 20.61 -13.40 7.09
C LEU A 278 19.75 -12.44 7.93
N GLY A 279 20.02 -12.28 9.23
CA GLY A 279 19.23 -11.42 10.13
C GLY A 279 17.79 -11.91 10.31
N LEU A 280 17.57 -13.23 10.38
CA LEU A 280 16.25 -13.85 10.42
C LEU A 280 15.84 -14.38 11.81
N GLY A 281 16.57 -14.07 12.88
CA GLY A 281 16.26 -14.57 14.22
C GLY A 281 14.85 -14.23 14.68
N GLU A 282 14.41 -12.99 14.46
CA GLU A 282 13.05 -12.56 14.81
C GLU A 282 11.96 -13.32 14.02
N PHE A 283 12.23 -13.73 12.78
CA PHE A 283 11.28 -14.54 11.98
C PHE A 283 10.96 -15.87 12.68
N PHE A 284 11.99 -16.58 13.17
CA PHE A 284 11.81 -17.85 13.90
C PHE A 284 11.10 -17.63 15.24
N LEU A 285 11.40 -16.52 15.91
CA LEU A 285 10.74 -16.18 17.18
C LEU A 285 9.27 -15.87 16.99
N VAL A 286 8.87 -15.19 15.92
CA VAL A 286 7.47 -14.96 15.58
C VAL A 286 6.74 -16.26 15.28
N ALA A 287 7.35 -17.18 14.50
CA ALA A 287 6.79 -18.50 14.26
C ALA A 287 6.59 -19.30 15.56
N ALA A 288 7.59 -19.23 16.46
CA ALA A 288 7.50 -19.86 17.78
C ALA A 288 6.40 -19.23 18.65
N GLU A 289 6.22 -17.90 18.63
CA GLU A 289 5.16 -17.21 19.38
C GLU A 289 3.78 -17.73 18.97
N VAL A 290 3.55 -17.91 17.66
CA VAL A 290 2.28 -18.45 17.13
C VAL A 290 2.03 -19.88 17.63
N THR A 291 3.05 -20.76 17.52
CA THR A 291 2.88 -22.16 17.96
C THR A 291 2.81 -22.28 19.49
N ASP A 292 3.48 -21.44 20.25
CA ASP A 292 3.36 -21.37 21.70
C ASP A 292 1.97 -20.91 22.13
N TYR A 293 1.39 -19.95 21.40
CA TYR A 293 0.01 -19.55 21.62
C TYR A 293 -0.97 -20.69 21.35
N CYS A 294 -0.85 -21.37 20.22
CA CYS A 294 -1.67 -22.53 19.87
C CYS A 294 -1.59 -23.61 20.95
N ARG A 295 -0.39 -23.95 21.39
CA ARG A 295 -0.17 -24.97 22.44
C ARG A 295 -0.84 -24.60 23.76
N ARG A 296 -0.72 -23.34 24.19
CA ARG A 296 -1.36 -22.86 25.44
C ARG A 296 -2.89 -22.89 25.39
N HIS A 297 -3.48 -22.77 24.19
CA HIS A 297 -4.94 -22.75 24.00
C HIS A 297 -5.51 -24.08 23.49
N GLY A 298 -4.71 -25.16 23.45
CA GLY A 298 -5.17 -26.47 22.98
C GLY A 298 -5.48 -26.53 21.49
N ILE A 299 -4.94 -25.58 20.69
CA ILE A 299 -5.09 -25.54 19.24
C ILE A 299 -4.02 -26.40 18.60
N LEU A 300 -4.40 -27.37 17.78
CA LEU A 300 -3.45 -28.17 17.01
C LEU A 300 -2.79 -27.32 15.93
N ALA A 301 -1.47 -27.21 15.99
CA ALA A 301 -0.67 -26.54 14.99
C ALA A 301 0.63 -27.30 14.78
N ALA A 302 1.04 -27.50 13.54
CA ALA A 302 2.34 -28.08 13.19
C ALA A 302 2.80 -27.47 11.86
N GLY A 303 3.99 -26.89 11.87
CA GLY A 303 4.65 -26.40 10.66
C GLY A 303 4.89 -27.53 9.67
N ARG A 304 4.63 -27.28 8.41
CA ARG A 304 4.81 -28.20 7.29
C ARG A 304 5.79 -27.65 6.25
N GLY A 305 5.98 -28.40 5.18
CA GLY A 305 6.82 -27.97 4.05
C GLY A 305 8.31 -27.98 4.39
N SER A 306 9.05 -27.02 3.86
CA SER A 306 10.51 -26.94 4.02
C SER A 306 10.95 -26.61 5.45
N ALA A 307 10.11 -25.98 6.26
CA ALA A 307 10.38 -25.68 7.67
C ALA A 307 10.64 -26.94 8.52
N ALA A 308 10.10 -28.11 8.12
CA ALA A 308 10.36 -29.39 8.77
C ALA A 308 11.83 -29.82 8.71
N ALA A 309 12.62 -29.26 7.80
CA ALA A 309 14.05 -29.54 7.65
C ALA A 309 14.95 -28.75 8.61
N SER A 310 14.38 -27.81 9.39
CA SER A 310 15.12 -26.98 10.34
C SER A 310 15.08 -27.56 11.76
N ILE A 311 16.27 -27.76 12.36
CA ILE A 311 16.35 -28.14 13.77
C ILE A 311 15.87 -27.00 14.68
N ILE A 312 16.07 -25.74 14.29
CA ILE A 312 15.53 -24.59 15.02
C ILE A 312 14.00 -24.67 15.09
N CYS A 313 13.33 -24.91 13.94
CA CYS A 313 11.86 -25.07 13.92
C CYS A 313 11.40 -26.25 14.77
N TYR A 314 12.13 -27.36 14.79
CA TYR A 314 11.83 -28.51 15.63
C TYR A 314 12.01 -28.20 17.12
N LEU A 315 13.14 -27.58 17.51
CA LEU A 315 13.40 -27.22 18.90
C LEU A 315 12.41 -26.23 19.47
N LEU A 316 12.03 -25.24 18.68
CA LEU A 316 11.00 -24.24 19.06
C LEU A 316 9.57 -24.81 19.04
N GLY A 317 9.38 -26.03 18.53
CA GLY A 317 8.05 -26.66 18.45
C GLY A 317 7.18 -26.08 17.34
N VAL A 318 7.79 -25.44 16.34
CA VAL A 318 7.12 -24.99 15.11
C VAL A 318 6.75 -26.20 14.26
N THR A 319 7.64 -27.21 14.19
CA THR A 319 7.34 -28.50 13.56
C THR A 319 7.49 -29.65 14.54
N SER A 320 6.77 -30.75 14.30
CA SER A 320 6.90 -32.00 15.04
C SER A 320 7.88 -32.99 14.42
N ALA A 321 8.33 -32.74 13.18
CA ALA A 321 9.28 -33.59 12.48
C ALA A 321 10.70 -33.34 12.96
N ASP A 322 11.38 -34.39 13.45
CA ASP A 322 12.79 -34.34 13.83
C ASP A 322 13.66 -34.43 12.57
N PRO A 323 14.39 -33.37 12.18
CA PRO A 323 15.15 -33.34 10.94
C PRO A 323 16.34 -34.31 10.96
N LEU A 324 16.90 -34.62 12.12
CA LEU A 324 17.99 -35.61 12.23
C LEU A 324 17.50 -37.05 12.12
N LYS A 325 16.30 -37.33 12.64
CA LYS A 325 15.69 -38.65 12.52
C LYS A 325 15.33 -39.00 11.06
N HIS A 326 14.94 -37.98 10.27
CA HIS A 326 14.47 -38.14 8.91
C HIS A 326 15.47 -37.68 7.85
N ASP A 327 16.69 -37.37 8.23
CA ASP A 327 17.80 -36.93 7.37
C ASP A 327 17.38 -35.80 6.40
N LEU A 328 16.74 -34.74 6.96
CA LEU A 328 16.22 -33.63 6.19
C LEU A 328 17.30 -32.55 5.98
N LEU A 329 17.38 -32.04 4.75
CA LEU A 329 18.37 -31.04 4.34
C LEU A 329 17.86 -29.61 4.63
N PHE A 330 18.56 -28.89 5.53
CA PHE A 330 18.24 -27.49 5.89
C PHE A 330 18.37 -26.52 4.71
N GLU A 331 19.31 -26.77 3.81
CA GLU A 331 19.59 -25.91 2.66
C GLU A 331 18.38 -25.80 1.71
N ARG A 332 17.44 -26.73 1.76
CA ARG A 332 16.15 -26.65 1.06
C ARG A 332 15.22 -25.59 1.65
N PHE A 333 15.35 -25.31 2.92
CA PHE A 333 14.58 -24.31 3.64
C PHE A 333 15.29 -22.94 3.62
N LEU A 334 16.58 -22.92 4.02
CA LEU A 334 17.34 -21.69 4.16
C LEU A 334 18.82 -21.91 3.85
N HIS A 335 19.39 -20.99 3.07
CA HIS A 335 20.83 -20.94 2.77
C HIS A 335 21.24 -19.48 2.51
N THR A 336 22.52 -19.15 2.65
CA THR A 336 23.05 -17.78 2.54
C THR A 336 22.82 -17.09 1.20
N GLY A 337 22.61 -17.84 0.13
CA GLY A 337 22.26 -17.32 -1.21
C GLY A 337 20.76 -17.09 -1.43
N LYS A 338 19.89 -17.32 -0.43
CA LYS A 338 18.45 -17.12 -0.60
C LYS A 338 18.09 -15.64 -0.59
N THR A 339 17.39 -15.20 -1.62
CA THR A 339 16.96 -13.80 -1.81
C THR A 339 15.50 -13.53 -1.43
N SER A 340 14.73 -14.59 -1.13
CA SER A 340 13.34 -14.49 -0.67
C SER A 340 13.23 -14.86 0.81
N MET A 341 12.21 -14.32 1.48
CA MET A 341 11.88 -14.76 2.85
C MET A 341 11.64 -16.26 2.88
N PRO A 342 12.09 -16.97 3.92
CA PRO A 342 11.64 -18.34 4.17
C PRO A 342 10.14 -18.36 4.40
N ASP A 343 9.53 -19.48 4.07
CA ASP A 343 8.09 -19.69 4.23
C ASP A 343 7.84 -20.81 5.24
N VAL A 344 6.96 -20.56 6.19
CA VAL A 344 6.56 -21.52 7.23
C VAL A 344 5.03 -21.62 7.20
N ASP A 345 4.54 -22.73 6.68
CA ASP A 345 3.11 -23.03 6.61
C ASP A 345 2.58 -23.70 7.89
#